data_7059c567f9060520defdc007220dc8f5
#
_entry.id   7059c567f9060520defdc007220dc8f5
#
_cell.length_a   1.000
_cell.length_b   1.000
_cell.length_c   1.000
_cell.angle_alpha   90.00
_cell.angle_beta   90.00
_cell.angle_gamma   90.00
#
_symmetry.space_group_name_H-M   'P 1'
#
loop_
_entity.id
_entity.type
_entity.pdbx_description
1 polymer ?
#
loop_
_entity_poly.entity_id
_entity_poly.type
_entity_poly.pdbx_seq_one_letter_code
_entity_poly.pdbx_strand_id
1 'polypeptide(L)'
;MITRRDFLKVTGVAAAAAALTACGGSSSTASSAASSTAASSEAASAVAKLDKVKVAVPNDTTNEARALTLLEKNGFFKLKADAGLTATKNDIEENPLNVTVDEVEAAQVPNVLQDEDYAVINSNYAISAGLDPMTDALAMEDGSSAYVNVLVCKEGNENEPKIKALVAALQSQQVKDFMDENYKGAVVSVVENPTDGYDSSIDYDALNGVTVSCAATPAPHCEVLEVCKDILAAKGITLDIQEYDDYVIPNTIVEDGQCDTNYFQHQPYLDNFNKEKGTHLVTVAGIHVEPMGIYGGKQDSLAPIVG
;
A
#
# COMPACT_ATOMS: atom_id res chain seq x y z
N MET A 1 9.13 27.31 1.77
CA MET A 1 9.74 25.99 1.52
C MET A 1 9.08 25.45 0.26
N ILE A 2 9.86 25.12 -0.77
CA ILE A 2 9.34 24.64 -2.06
C ILE A 2 9.18 23.13 -1.89
N THR A 3 7.97 22.63 -2.04
CA THR A 3 7.67 21.19 -1.93
C THR A 3 8.13 20.43 -3.17
N ARG A 4 8.51 19.16 -3.01
CA ARG A 4 9.00 18.27 -4.09
C ARG A 4 8.06 18.14 -5.30
N ARG A 5 6.83 18.61 -5.23
CA ARG A 5 5.84 18.62 -6.32
C ARG A 5 6.12 19.66 -7.42
N ASP A 6 7.00 20.64 -7.20
CA ASP A 6 7.21 21.73 -8.14
C ASP A 6 8.35 21.48 -9.14
N PHE A 7 9.06 20.35 -9.04
CA PHE A 7 10.26 20.10 -9.88
C PHE A 7 9.99 19.40 -11.23
N LEU A 8 8.77 18.90 -11.48
CA LEU A 8 8.43 18.10 -12.68
C LEU A 8 7.66 18.85 -13.76
N LYS A 9 7.55 20.19 -13.72
CA LYS A 9 6.76 20.97 -14.70
C LYS A 9 7.53 21.92 -15.58
N VAL A 10 8.83 21.76 -15.78
CA VAL A 10 9.60 22.62 -16.69
C VAL A 10 10.49 21.76 -17.59
N THR A 11 9.94 21.26 -18.70
CA THR A 11 10.69 21.09 -19.97
C THR A 11 9.68 20.74 -21.08
N GLY A 12 9.66 21.56 -22.10
CA GLY A 12 9.21 21.15 -23.41
C GLY A 12 8.14 22.00 -24.10
N VAL A 13 8.49 23.14 -24.63
CA VAL A 13 7.80 23.69 -25.82
C VAL A 13 8.87 24.31 -26.70
N ALA A 14 9.08 23.71 -27.87
CA ALA A 14 9.64 24.37 -29.04
C ALA A 14 8.95 23.81 -30.28
N ALA A 15 7.89 24.47 -30.72
CA ALA A 15 7.24 24.21 -31.98
C ALA A 15 7.85 25.16 -33.04
N ALA A 16 8.39 24.64 -34.09
CA ALA A 16 8.76 25.39 -35.28
C ALA A 16 7.69 25.20 -36.38
N ALA A 17 6.99 26.28 -36.68
CA ALA A 17 6.10 26.37 -37.82
C ALA A 17 6.90 26.73 -39.08
N ALA A 18 6.69 26.02 -40.18
CA ALA A 18 7.08 26.44 -41.51
C ALA A 18 5.85 26.45 -42.42
N ALA A 19 5.46 27.62 -42.82
CA ALA A 19 4.43 27.87 -43.81
C ALA A 19 5.06 27.85 -45.22
N LEU A 20 4.38 27.21 -46.17
CA LEU A 20 4.63 27.43 -47.59
C LEU A 20 3.30 27.58 -48.31
N THR A 21 3.06 28.78 -48.80
CA THR A 21 2.04 29.19 -49.75
C THR A 21 2.42 28.84 -51.17
N ALA A 22 1.49 28.33 -51.97
CA ALA A 22 1.47 28.57 -53.40
C ALA A 22 0.05 28.39 -53.99
N CYS A 23 -0.31 29.35 -54.81
CA CYS A 23 -1.56 29.63 -55.47
C CYS A 23 -1.95 28.71 -56.63
N GLY A 24 -3.25 28.65 -56.87
CA GLY A 24 -3.70 28.84 -58.25
C GLY A 24 -4.63 27.77 -58.82
N GLY A 25 -5.87 28.19 -59.21
CA GLY A 25 -6.55 27.64 -60.39
C GLY A 25 -7.93 27.02 -60.18
N SER A 26 -8.95 27.76 -60.54
CA SER A 26 -10.37 27.39 -60.67
C SER A 26 -10.64 26.30 -61.66
N SER A 27 -11.63 25.42 -61.44
CA SER A 27 -12.88 25.35 -62.26
C SER A 27 -13.80 24.20 -61.78
N SER A 28 -15.06 24.53 -61.77
CA SER A 28 -16.27 23.78 -61.47
C SER A 28 -16.43 22.48 -62.24
N THR A 29 -16.97 21.43 -61.59
CA THR A 29 -18.21 20.76 -62.05
C THR A 29 -18.73 19.79 -60.97
N ALA A 30 -20.02 19.84 -60.77
CA ALA A 30 -20.75 18.96 -59.88
C ALA A 30 -20.87 17.53 -60.44
N SER A 31 -20.86 16.53 -59.59
CA SER A 31 -21.82 15.43 -59.66
C SER A 31 -21.67 14.42 -58.47
N SER A 32 -22.81 14.19 -57.87
CA SER A 32 -23.32 12.93 -57.30
C SER A 32 -22.66 12.27 -56.10
N ALA A 33 -23.44 12.21 -55.06
CA ALA A 33 -23.36 11.41 -53.87
C ALA A 33 -23.04 9.93 -54.11
N ALA A 34 -22.13 9.42 -53.32
CA ALA A 34 -22.17 8.06 -52.82
C ALA A 34 -21.63 8.07 -51.36
N SER A 35 -22.60 7.96 -50.43
CA SER A 35 -22.33 7.71 -49.02
C SER A 35 -21.71 6.31 -48.88
N SER A 36 -20.42 6.22 -48.67
CA SER A 36 -19.80 5.03 -48.13
C SER A 36 -19.46 5.31 -46.69
N THR A 37 -20.34 4.87 -45.78
CA THR A 37 -20.02 4.68 -44.38
C THR A 37 -18.89 3.64 -44.29
N ALA A 38 -17.66 4.10 -44.24
CA ALA A 38 -16.55 3.29 -43.79
C ALA A 38 -16.74 3.15 -42.25
N ALA A 39 -17.30 2.01 -41.83
CA ALA A 39 -17.17 1.55 -40.50
C ALA A 39 -15.66 1.27 -40.28
N SER A 40 -14.99 2.18 -39.59
CA SER A 40 -13.69 1.87 -39.01
C SER A 40 -13.96 0.86 -37.87
N SER A 41 -13.86 -0.43 -38.20
CA SER A 41 -13.63 -1.43 -37.19
C SER A 41 -12.21 -1.17 -36.67
N GLU A 42 -12.08 -0.51 -35.54
CA GLU A 42 -10.91 -0.65 -34.70
C GLU A 42 -10.84 -2.14 -34.34
N ALA A 43 -10.03 -2.88 -35.06
CA ALA A 43 -9.58 -4.17 -34.63
C ALA A 43 -8.75 -3.90 -33.38
N ALA A 44 -9.31 -4.15 -32.21
CA ALA A 44 -8.56 -4.27 -30.99
C ALA A 44 -7.44 -5.27 -31.30
N SER A 45 -6.20 -4.79 -31.40
CA SER A 45 -5.04 -5.67 -31.52
C SER A 45 -5.03 -6.52 -30.27
N ALA A 46 -5.27 -7.83 -30.43
CA ALA A 46 -5.16 -8.77 -29.31
C ALA A 46 -3.75 -8.60 -28.72
N VAL A 47 -3.68 -8.24 -27.45
CA VAL A 47 -2.39 -8.13 -26.75
C VAL A 47 -1.78 -9.52 -26.69
N ALA A 48 -0.55 -9.67 -27.20
CA ALA A 48 0.13 -10.95 -27.18
C ALA A 48 0.42 -11.38 -25.73
N LYS A 49 0.04 -12.61 -25.39
CA LYS A 49 0.35 -13.19 -24.09
C LYS A 49 1.85 -13.35 -23.91
N LEU A 50 2.36 -13.07 -22.72
CA LEU A 50 3.77 -13.25 -22.41
C LEU A 50 4.08 -14.74 -22.21
N ASP A 51 5.21 -15.18 -22.73
CA ASP A 51 5.73 -16.56 -22.56
C ASP A 51 6.61 -16.68 -21.31
N LYS A 52 7.10 -15.56 -20.80
CA LYS A 52 7.91 -15.45 -19.59
C LYS A 52 7.55 -14.17 -18.87
N VAL A 53 7.36 -14.26 -17.58
CA VAL A 53 6.99 -13.14 -16.72
C VAL A 53 7.93 -13.10 -15.52
N LYS A 54 8.39 -11.93 -15.16
CA LYS A 54 9.24 -11.71 -14.00
C LYS A 54 8.51 -10.80 -12.99
N VAL A 55 8.37 -11.26 -11.74
CA VAL A 55 7.60 -10.56 -10.71
C VAL A 55 8.39 -10.47 -9.42
N ALA A 56 8.55 -9.26 -8.88
CA ALA A 56 9.07 -9.07 -7.53
C ALA A 56 7.95 -9.16 -6.48
N VAL A 57 8.24 -9.82 -5.37
CA VAL A 57 7.35 -9.94 -4.21
C VAL A 57 8.13 -9.74 -2.90
N PRO A 58 7.48 -9.34 -1.79
CA PRO A 58 8.11 -9.32 -0.47
C PRO A 58 8.67 -10.70 -0.08
N ASN A 59 9.80 -10.73 0.62
CA ASN A 59 10.48 -11.97 1.01
C ASN A 59 10.15 -12.46 2.42
N ASP A 60 9.29 -11.75 3.16
CA ASP A 60 8.82 -12.25 4.45
C ASP A 60 7.66 -13.23 4.26
N THR A 61 7.61 -14.24 5.13
CA THR A 61 6.72 -15.40 5.02
C THR A 61 5.26 -15.04 4.74
N THR A 62 4.72 -14.03 5.40
CA THR A 62 3.29 -13.71 5.32
C THR A 62 2.96 -12.81 4.14
N ASN A 63 3.82 -11.81 3.82
CA ASN A 63 3.60 -10.95 2.66
C ASN A 63 3.96 -11.65 1.35
N GLU A 64 4.96 -12.59 1.31
CA GLU A 64 5.17 -13.46 0.15
C GLU A 64 3.90 -14.27 -0.15
N ALA A 65 3.37 -14.98 0.83
CA ALA A 65 2.16 -15.79 0.66
C ALA A 65 0.95 -14.95 0.20
N ARG A 66 0.79 -13.76 0.75
CA ARG A 66 -0.23 -12.79 0.38
C ARG A 66 -0.07 -12.34 -1.07
N ALA A 67 1.15 -11.98 -1.48
CA ALA A 67 1.49 -11.57 -2.84
C ALA A 67 1.23 -12.70 -3.85
N LEU A 68 1.65 -13.93 -3.53
CA LEU A 68 1.42 -15.10 -4.39
C LEU A 68 -0.08 -15.38 -4.56
N THR A 69 -0.88 -15.24 -3.50
CA THR A 69 -2.33 -15.41 -3.55
C THR A 69 -2.98 -14.34 -4.46
N LEU A 70 -2.50 -13.09 -4.41
CA LEU A 70 -2.99 -12.02 -5.28
C LEU A 70 -2.62 -12.27 -6.75
N LEU A 71 -1.41 -12.76 -7.01
CA LEU A 71 -0.96 -13.14 -8.35
C LEU A 71 -1.78 -14.31 -8.92
N GLU A 72 -2.04 -15.35 -8.12
CA GLU A 72 -2.91 -16.47 -8.49
C GLU A 72 -4.31 -16.00 -8.90
N LYS A 73 -4.93 -15.14 -8.08
CA LYS A 73 -6.26 -14.54 -8.33
C LYS A 73 -6.33 -13.80 -9.67
N ASN A 74 -5.18 -13.25 -10.10
CA ASN A 74 -5.03 -12.51 -11.36
C ASN A 74 -4.49 -13.36 -12.52
N GLY A 75 -4.40 -14.67 -12.37
CA GLY A 75 -4.14 -15.62 -13.47
C GLY A 75 -2.67 -15.81 -13.84
N PHE A 76 -1.72 -15.43 -12.97
CA PHE A 76 -0.29 -15.62 -13.23
C PHE A 76 0.12 -17.09 -13.19
N PHE A 77 -0.39 -17.82 -12.22
CA PHE A 77 -0.10 -19.25 -11.96
C PHE A 77 -1.19 -19.82 -11.06
N LYS A 78 -1.04 -21.10 -10.65
CA LYS A 78 -1.82 -21.69 -9.57
C LYS A 78 -0.93 -22.20 -8.46
N LEU A 79 -1.37 -21.99 -7.23
CA LEU A 79 -0.76 -22.52 -6.02
C LEU A 79 -1.34 -23.90 -5.69
N LYS A 80 -0.61 -24.69 -4.91
CA LYS A 80 -1.14 -25.91 -4.28
C LYS A 80 -2.31 -25.55 -3.36
N ALA A 81 -3.34 -26.38 -3.33
CA ALA A 81 -4.57 -26.13 -2.60
C ALA A 81 -4.38 -25.96 -1.07
N ASP A 82 -3.28 -26.45 -0.51
CA ASP A 82 -2.93 -26.39 0.90
C ASP A 82 -1.81 -25.39 1.25
N ALA A 83 -1.40 -24.55 0.30
CA ALA A 83 -0.32 -23.58 0.46
C ALA A 83 -0.55 -22.56 1.61
N GLY A 84 -1.79 -22.06 1.74
CA GLY A 84 -2.22 -21.25 2.88
C GLY A 84 -1.47 -19.92 3.07
N LEU A 85 -1.45 -19.41 4.32
CA LEU A 85 -0.86 -18.12 4.67
C LEU A 85 0.67 -18.14 4.76
N THR A 86 1.31 -19.26 4.42
CA THR A 86 2.78 -19.42 4.39
C THR A 86 3.26 -19.95 3.05
N ALA A 87 2.45 -19.77 1.99
CA ALA A 87 2.81 -20.14 0.64
C ALA A 87 4.12 -19.49 0.20
N THR A 88 4.95 -20.25 -0.50
CA THR A 88 6.20 -19.78 -1.10
C THR A 88 6.17 -20.02 -2.60
N LYS A 89 7.10 -19.47 -3.35
CA LYS A 89 7.25 -19.77 -4.79
C LYS A 89 7.37 -21.27 -5.11
N ASN A 90 7.79 -22.11 -4.13
CA ASN A 90 7.87 -23.57 -4.28
C ASN A 90 6.49 -24.26 -4.24
N ASP A 91 5.46 -23.51 -3.89
CA ASP A 91 4.08 -23.98 -3.87
C ASP A 91 3.31 -23.66 -5.15
N ILE A 92 3.99 -23.11 -6.16
CA ILE A 92 3.44 -22.93 -7.51
C ILE A 92 3.32 -24.32 -8.14
N GLU A 93 2.08 -24.75 -8.44
CA GLU A 93 1.77 -26.07 -9.01
C GLU A 93 1.64 -25.99 -10.54
N GLU A 94 0.92 -24.97 -11.07
CA GLU A 94 0.79 -24.74 -12.51
C GLU A 94 1.37 -23.35 -12.85
N ASN A 95 2.32 -23.29 -13.77
CA ASN A 95 3.00 -22.07 -14.17
C ASN A 95 3.01 -21.88 -15.71
N PRO A 96 1.84 -21.61 -16.31
CA PRO A 96 1.72 -21.56 -17.76
C PRO A 96 2.46 -20.37 -18.43
N LEU A 97 2.80 -19.34 -17.65
CA LEU A 97 3.50 -18.12 -18.12
C LEU A 97 5.00 -18.16 -17.79
N ASN A 98 5.51 -19.30 -17.30
CA ASN A 98 6.89 -19.39 -16.81
C ASN A 98 7.28 -18.20 -15.91
N VAL A 99 6.40 -17.88 -14.94
CA VAL A 99 6.62 -16.79 -13.99
C VAL A 99 7.85 -17.10 -13.14
N THR A 100 8.77 -16.17 -13.09
CA THR A 100 9.88 -16.16 -12.14
C THR A 100 9.53 -15.21 -11.01
N VAL A 101 9.54 -15.69 -9.79
CA VAL A 101 9.28 -14.89 -8.58
C VAL A 101 10.61 -14.51 -7.94
N ASP A 102 10.89 -13.21 -7.92
CA ASP A 102 12.03 -12.62 -7.24
C ASP A 102 11.60 -12.12 -5.86
N GLU A 103 12.09 -12.79 -4.82
CA GLU A 103 11.84 -12.44 -3.41
C GLU A 103 12.78 -11.32 -3.00
N VAL A 104 12.20 -10.17 -2.64
CA VAL A 104 12.92 -8.94 -2.31
C VAL A 104 12.44 -8.44 -0.94
N GLU A 105 13.32 -7.85 -0.16
CA GLU A 105 12.92 -7.18 1.09
C GLU A 105 11.81 -6.17 0.80
N ALA A 106 10.72 -6.17 1.61
CA ALA A 106 9.47 -5.47 1.29
C ALA A 106 9.67 -3.98 0.99
N ALA A 107 10.52 -3.29 1.76
CA ALA A 107 10.85 -1.88 1.54
C ALA A 107 11.62 -1.63 0.22
N GLN A 108 12.24 -2.65 -0.36
CA GLN A 108 13.01 -2.54 -1.60
C GLN A 108 12.22 -2.92 -2.85
N VAL A 109 11.04 -3.54 -2.71
CA VAL A 109 10.23 -3.96 -3.87
C VAL A 109 9.89 -2.78 -4.81
N PRO A 110 9.52 -1.58 -4.33
CA PRO A 110 9.30 -0.43 -5.21
C PRO A 110 10.53 -0.03 -6.02
N ASN A 111 11.72 -0.22 -5.45
CA ASN A 111 12.98 0.19 -6.09
C ASN A 111 13.38 -0.70 -7.27
N VAL A 112 12.94 -1.96 -7.28
CA VAL A 112 13.21 -2.91 -8.36
C VAL A 112 12.09 -2.97 -9.41
N LEU A 113 10.97 -2.26 -9.21
CA LEU A 113 9.79 -2.32 -10.07
C LEU A 113 10.13 -2.16 -11.56
N GLN A 114 11.00 -1.24 -11.92
CA GLN A 114 11.36 -0.96 -13.33
C GLN A 114 12.20 -2.08 -13.98
N ASP A 115 12.80 -2.96 -13.20
CA ASP A 115 13.58 -4.11 -13.65
C ASP A 115 12.74 -5.38 -13.82
N GLU A 116 11.48 -5.35 -13.37
CA GLU A 116 10.52 -6.44 -13.40
C GLU A 116 9.40 -6.19 -14.43
N ASP A 117 8.68 -7.24 -14.83
CA ASP A 117 7.45 -7.05 -15.60
C ASP A 117 6.35 -6.49 -14.68
N TYR A 118 6.26 -7.03 -13.47
CA TYR A 118 5.34 -6.60 -12.42
C TYR A 118 6.01 -6.68 -11.05
N ALA A 119 5.44 -5.99 -10.07
CA ALA A 119 5.76 -6.21 -8.66
C ALA A 119 4.49 -6.20 -7.81
N VAL A 120 4.49 -6.98 -6.74
CA VAL A 120 3.44 -6.90 -5.72
C VAL A 120 3.98 -6.13 -4.53
N ILE A 121 3.37 -4.98 -4.25
CA ILE A 121 3.89 -4.00 -3.29
C ILE A 121 2.88 -3.78 -2.17
N ASN A 122 3.34 -3.81 -0.92
CA ASN A 122 2.55 -3.39 0.23
C ASN A 122 2.19 -1.90 0.10
N SER A 123 0.95 -1.52 0.40
CA SER A 123 0.46 -0.16 0.16
C SER A 123 1.25 0.92 0.88
N ASN A 124 1.71 0.67 2.10
CA ASN A 124 2.58 1.61 2.82
C ASN A 124 3.88 1.92 2.06
N TYR A 125 4.53 0.92 1.47
CA TYR A 125 5.74 1.11 0.67
C TYR A 125 5.43 1.71 -0.71
N ALA A 126 4.29 1.38 -1.32
CA ALA A 126 3.84 2.03 -2.54
C ALA A 126 3.63 3.54 -2.32
N ILE A 127 2.91 3.93 -1.26
CA ILE A 127 2.67 5.32 -0.88
C ILE A 127 4.00 6.04 -0.59
N SER A 128 4.89 5.43 0.20
CA SER A 128 6.20 5.99 0.52
C SER A 128 7.08 6.19 -0.73
N ALA A 129 6.93 5.34 -1.74
CA ALA A 129 7.61 5.46 -3.03
C ALA A 129 6.95 6.48 -3.98
N GLY A 130 5.82 7.08 -3.59
CA GLY A 130 5.08 8.07 -4.37
C GLY A 130 4.11 7.49 -5.39
N LEU A 131 3.80 6.20 -5.28
CA LEU A 131 2.73 5.54 -6.03
C LEU A 131 1.40 5.78 -5.32
N ASP A 132 0.34 5.99 -6.07
CA ASP A 132 -1.04 6.00 -5.56
C ASP A 132 -1.66 4.62 -5.78
N PRO A 133 -1.88 3.80 -4.71
CA PRO A 133 -2.44 2.46 -4.86
C PRO A 133 -3.75 2.42 -5.62
N MET A 134 -4.58 3.47 -5.53
CA MET A 134 -5.90 3.52 -6.16
C MET A 134 -5.86 3.80 -7.66
N THR A 135 -4.76 4.37 -8.17
CA THR A 135 -4.64 4.77 -9.59
C THR A 135 -3.50 4.08 -10.33
N ASP A 136 -2.43 3.70 -9.63
CA ASP A 136 -1.23 3.15 -10.23
C ASP A 136 -1.18 1.61 -10.16
N ALA A 137 -1.94 0.99 -9.24
CA ALA A 137 -2.05 -0.46 -9.19
C ALA A 137 -2.89 -0.99 -10.36
N LEU A 138 -2.39 -2.05 -11.01
CA LEU A 138 -3.10 -2.77 -12.07
C LEU A 138 -4.19 -3.70 -11.52
N ALA A 139 -4.01 -4.18 -10.32
CA ALA A 139 -5.00 -4.90 -9.52
C ALA A 139 -4.69 -4.75 -8.04
N MET A 140 -5.72 -4.80 -7.21
CA MET A 140 -5.61 -4.74 -5.77
C MET A 140 -6.36 -5.88 -5.10
N GLU A 141 -6.00 -6.19 -3.87
CA GLU A 141 -6.83 -7.01 -2.99
C GLU A 141 -8.19 -6.36 -2.77
N ASP A 142 -9.19 -7.17 -2.44
CA ASP A 142 -10.45 -6.64 -1.94
C ASP A 142 -10.29 -6.11 -0.50
N GLY A 143 -11.11 -5.11 -0.13
CA GLY A 143 -11.03 -4.45 1.18
C GLY A 143 -11.52 -5.28 2.38
N SER A 144 -11.90 -6.55 2.17
CA SER A 144 -12.31 -7.50 3.22
C SER A 144 -11.12 -8.30 3.80
N SER A 145 -9.96 -7.70 3.81
CA SER A 145 -8.70 -8.34 4.14
C SER A 145 -8.64 -8.82 5.60
N ALA A 146 -8.12 -10.05 5.80
CA ALA A 146 -7.72 -10.55 7.11
C ALA A 146 -6.46 -9.82 7.67
N TYR A 147 -5.87 -8.94 6.88
CA TYR A 147 -4.62 -8.25 7.16
C TYR A 147 -4.85 -6.88 7.81
N VAL A 148 -5.60 -6.87 8.94
CA VAL A 148 -5.82 -5.65 9.73
C VAL A 148 -4.51 -5.20 10.36
N ASN A 149 -4.12 -3.95 10.12
CA ASN A 149 -3.02 -3.29 10.80
C ASN A 149 -3.38 -2.98 12.24
N VAL A 150 -2.47 -3.32 13.14
CA VAL A 150 -2.72 -3.35 14.58
C VAL A 150 -1.73 -2.49 15.37
N LEU A 151 -2.23 -1.86 16.44
CA LEU A 151 -1.37 -1.32 17.49
C LEU A 151 -0.93 -2.49 18.38
N VAL A 152 0.36 -2.56 18.66
CA VAL A 152 1.00 -3.68 19.37
C VAL A 152 1.81 -3.15 20.54
N CYS A 153 1.83 -3.88 21.66
CA CYS A 153 2.75 -3.66 22.78
C CYS A 153 3.36 -4.98 23.25
N LYS A 154 4.28 -4.90 24.21
CA LYS A 154 4.78 -6.10 24.90
C LYS A 154 3.70 -6.67 25.82
N GLU A 155 3.59 -8.00 25.88
CA GLU A 155 2.67 -8.73 26.77
C GLU A 155 2.80 -8.25 28.22
N GLY A 156 1.65 -7.98 28.84
CA GLY A 156 1.54 -7.43 30.20
C GLY A 156 1.37 -5.91 30.26
N ASN A 157 1.64 -5.18 29.17
CA ASN A 157 1.51 -3.72 29.10
C ASN A 157 0.17 -3.25 28.50
N GLU A 158 -0.70 -4.14 28.03
CA GLU A 158 -1.94 -3.83 27.29
C GLU A 158 -2.90 -2.94 28.09
N ASN A 159 -2.76 -2.98 29.42
CA ASN A 159 -3.60 -2.23 30.33
C ASN A 159 -2.98 -0.94 30.86
N GLU A 160 -1.78 -0.59 30.40
CA GLU A 160 -1.17 0.68 30.80
C GLU A 160 -2.03 1.87 30.34
N PRO A 161 -2.33 2.83 31.22
CA PRO A 161 -3.21 3.95 30.90
C PRO A 161 -2.74 4.78 29.69
N LYS A 162 -1.42 4.96 29.52
CA LYS A 162 -0.85 5.68 28.37
C LYS A 162 -1.08 4.95 27.05
N ILE A 163 -1.01 3.60 27.03
CA ILE A 163 -1.29 2.79 25.84
C ILE A 163 -2.78 2.83 25.50
N LYS A 164 -3.65 2.72 26.51
CA LYS A 164 -5.10 2.89 26.31
C LYS A 164 -5.46 4.27 25.79
N ALA A 165 -4.76 5.32 26.23
CA ALA A 165 -4.96 6.67 25.70
C ALA A 165 -4.58 6.76 24.21
N LEU A 166 -3.48 6.11 23.79
CA LEU A 166 -3.10 6.02 22.38
C LEU A 166 -4.13 5.23 21.55
N VAL A 167 -4.66 4.11 22.09
CA VAL A 167 -5.76 3.36 21.46
C VAL A 167 -6.98 4.25 21.23
N ALA A 168 -7.41 5.00 22.27
CA ALA A 168 -8.56 5.90 22.15
C ALA A 168 -8.34 6.97 21.07
N ALA A 169 -7.13 7.54 21.00
CA ALA A 169 -6.78 8.51 19.96
C ALA A 169 -6.81 7.90 18.55
N LEU A 170 -6.22 6.69 18.36
CA LEU A 170 -6.23 5.98 17.08
C LEU A 170 -7.64 5.58 16.61
N GLN A 171 -8.56 5.33 17.55
CA GLN A 171 -9.95 4.97 17.26
C GLN A 171 -10.88 6.19 17.19
N SER A 172 -10.34 7.39 17.05
CA SER A 172 -11.11 8.62 16.94
C SER A 172 -11.72 8.83 15.58
N GLN A 173 -12.80 9.64 15.54
CA GLN A 173 -13.39 10.12 14.30
C GLN A 173 -12.39 10.96 13.48
N GLN A 174 -11.52 11.73 14.14
CA GLN A 174 -10.47 12.52 13.47
C GLN A 174 -9.50 11.65 12.69
N VAL A 175 -9.07 10.53 13.27
CA VAL A 175 -8.19 9.57 12.58
C VAL A 175 -8.88 8.90 11.42
N LYS A 176 -10.15 8.51 11.58
CA LYS A 176 -10.95 7.94 10.49
C LYS A 176 -11.11 8.93 9.35
N ASP A 177 -11.50 10.17 9.64
CA ASP A 177 -11.68 11.21 8.64
C ASP A 177 -10.35 11.51 7.90
N PHE A 178 -9.24 11.55 8.63
CA PHE A 178 -7.91 11.71 8.05
C PHE A 178 -7.58 10.60 7.04
N MET A 179 -7.85 9.33 7.37
CA MET A 179 -7.65 8.20 6.46
C MET A 179 -8.52 8.31 5.22
N ASP A 180 -9.82 8.59 5.39
CA ASP A 180 -10.79 8.70 4.29
C ASP A 180 -10.42 9.84 3.32
N GLU A 181 -9.99 10.98 3.85
CA GLU A 181 -9.66 12.18 3.05
C GLU A 181 -8.32 12.05 2.31
N ASN A 182 -7.31 11.48 2.95
CA ASN A 182 -5.95 11.47 2.41
C ASN A 182 -5.64 10.25 1.56
N TYR A 183 -6.21 9.07 1.88
CA TYR A 183 -5.87 7.81 1.20
C TYR A 183 -6.98 7.26 0.30
N LYS A 184 -8.21 7.79 0.36
CA LYS A 184 -9.29 7.53 -0.61
C LYS A 184 -9.56 6.04 -0.90
N GLY A 185 -9.39 5.17 0.08
CA GLY A 185 -9.59 3.72 -0.04
C GLY A 185 -8.31 2.89 -0.09
N ALA A 186 -7.13 3.49 -0.26
CA ALA A 186 -5.85 2.79 -0.10
C ALA A 186 -5.56 2.43 1.37
N VAL A 187 -6.12 3.18 2.30
CA VAL A 187 -6.11 2.92 3.74
C VAL A 187 -7.53 3.04 4.25
N VAL A 188 -8.06 1.98 4.83
CA VAL A 188 -9.47 1.91 5.25
C VAL A 188 -9.57 1.59 6.73
N SER A 189 -10.13 2.52 7.52
CA SER A 189 -10.35 2.29 8.95
C SER A 189 -11.29 1.11 9.19
N VAL A 190 -10.93 0.24 10.13
CA VAL A 190 -11.80 -0.86 10.61
C VAL A 190 -12.56 -0.50 11.89
N VAL A 191 -12.42 0.74 12.35
CA VAL A 191 -13.11 1.22 13.56
C VAL A 191 -14.58 1.50 13.25
N GLU A 192 -15.46 0.60 13.68
CA GLU A 192 -16.90 0.69 13.40
C GLU A 192 -17.58 1.86 14.14
N ASN A 193 -17.16 2.14 15.37
CA ASN A 193 -17.76 3.16 16.24
C ASN A 193 -16.67 4.13 16.71
N PRO A 194 -16.20 5.04 15.84
CA PRO A 194 -15.17 6.00 16.22
C PRO A 194 -15.66 6.95 17.30
N THR A 195 -14.72 7.36 18.16
CA THR A 195 -14.99 8.19 19.32
C THR A 195 -14.47 9.62 19.12
N ASP A 196 -14.52 10.44 20.17
CA ASP A 196 -13.89 11.77 20.22
C ASP A 196 -12.36 11.70 20.50
N GLY A 197 -11.80 10.50 20.58
CA GLY A 197 -10.38 10.27 20.84
C GLY A 197 -10.04 10.09 22.33
N TYR A 198 -11.05 10.00 23.21
CA TYR A 198 -10.85 9.82 24.63
C TYR A 198 -11.67 8.66 25.19
N ASP A 199 -11.09 7.97 26.17
CA ASP A 199 -11.76 6.94 26.96
C ASP A 199 -12.05 7.48 28.36
N SER A 200 -13.33 7.56 28.73
CA SER A 200 -13.78 8.09 30.02
C SER A 200 -13.34 7.25 31.24
N SER A 201 -12.84 6.05 31.02
CA SER A 201 -12.28 5.19 32.06
C SER A 201 -10.85 5.56 32.48
N ILE A 202 -10.17 6.44 31.68
CA ILE A 202 -8.80 6.87 31.91
C ILE A 202 -8.76 8.16 32.71
N ASP A 203 -7.96 8.18 33.76
CA ASP A 203 -7.60 9.39 34.50
C ASP A 203 -6.50 10.15 33.72
N TYR A 204 -6.92 11.05 32.81
CA TYR A 204 -5.99 11.84 32.00
C TYR A 204 -5.19 12.86 32.84
N ASP A 205 -5.70 13.31 33.97
CA ASP A 205 -4.97 14.24 34.83
C ASP A 205 -3.73 13.54 35.43
N ALA A 206 -3.83 12.25 35.71
CA ALA A 206 -2.69 11.43 36.14
C ALA A 206 -1.67 11.17 35.04
N LEU A 207 -2.03 11.34 33.77
CA LEU A 207 -1.16 11.17 32.62
C LEU A 207 -0.52 12.48 32.13
N ASN A 208 -0.80 13.61 32.76
CA ASN A 208 -0.21 14.89 32.39
C ASN A 208 1.32 14.85 32.54
N GLY A 209 2.04 15.15 31.48
CA GLY A 209 3.51 15.08 31.39
C GLY A 209 4.06 13.69 31.09
N VAL A 210 3.20 12.67 30.91
CA VAL A 210 3.64 11.33 30.51
C VAL A 210 3.95 11.29 29.02
N THR A 211 4.96 10.50 28.64
CA THR A 211 5.27 10.17 27.23
C THR A 211 4.82 8.75 26.94
N VAL A 212 4.17 8.56 25.80
CA VAL A 212 3.96 7.25 25.15
C VAL A 212 4.75 7.23 23.85
N SER A 213 5.53 6.18 23.62
CA SER A 213 6.32 6.01 22.40
C SER A 213 5.71 4.97 21.45
N CYS A 214 5.80 5.24 20.15
CA CYS A 214 5.29 4.35 19.11
C CYS A 214 6.27 4.27 17.94
N ALA A 215 6.73 3.07 17.62
CA ALA A 215 7.54 2.80 16.45
C ALA A 215 6.64 2.51 15.24
N ALA A 216 6.86 3.17 14.12
CA ALA A 216 5.97 3.08 12.97
C ALA A 216 6.72 3.26 11.65
N THR A 217 6.12 2.78 10.54
CA THR A 217 6.61 3.11 9.19
C THR A 217 6.08 4.47 8.73
N PRO A 218 6.77 5.15 7.78
CA PRO A 218 6.48 6.55 7.42
C PRO A 218 5.01 6.78 7.07
N ALA A 219 4.53 6.22 5.98
CA ALA A 219 3.15 6.34 5.52
C ALA A 219 2.48 4.97 5.50
N PRO A 220 1.22 4.84 5.85
CA PRO A 220 0.34 5.87 6.44
C PRO A 220 0.54 6.03 7.96
N HIS A 221 1.35 5.17 8.59
CA HIS A 221 1.35 4.93 10.04
C HIS A 221 1.82 6.15 10.84
N CYS A 222 2.99 6.72 10.51
CA CYS A 222 3.45 7.95 11.18
C CYS A 222 2.50 9.11 10.91
N GLU A 223 1.94 9.22 9.69
CA GLU A 223 1.01 10.30 9.35
C GLU A 223 -0.29 10.22 10.17
N VAL A 224 -0.79 9.01 10.41
CA VAL A 224 -1.95 8.76 11.30
C VAL A 224 -1.60 9.08 12.75
N LEU A 225 -0.40 8.72 13.20
CA LEU A 225 0.05 9.03 14.57
C LEU A 225 0.22 10.53 14.79
N GLU A 226 0.56 11.33 13.78
CA GLU A 226 0.62 12.79 13.90
C GLU A 226 -0.77 13.39 14.24
N VAL A 227 -1.87 12.80 13.74
CA VAL A 227 -3.24 13.18 14.16
C VAL A 227 -3.46 12.85 15.63
N CYS A 228 -3.00 11.67 16.09
CA CYS A 228 -3.11 11.27 17.50
C CYS A 228 -2.32 12.17 18.43
N LYS A 229 -1.21 12.76 17.95
CA LYS A 229 -0.34 13.65 18.71
C LYS A 229 -1.09 14.86 19.25
N ASP A 230 -1.92 15.49 18.41
CA ASP A 230 -2.71 16.64 18.81
C ASP A 230 -3.81 16.25 19.83
N ILE A 231 -4.44 15.08 19.65
CA ILE A 231 -5.45 14.56 20.57
C ILE A 231 -4.84 14.31 21.96
N LEU A 232 -3.68 13.66 22.00
CA LEU A 232 -2.99 13.35 23.25
C LEU A 232 -2.40 14.59 23.93
N ALA A 233 -1.85 15.51 23.16
CA ALA A 233 -1.29 16.78 23.65
C ALA A 233 -2.36 17.65 24.35
N ALA A 234 -3.62 17.61 23.91
CA ALA A 234 -4.73 18.29 24.56
C ALA A 234 -5.00 17.77 26.00
N LYS A 235 -4.46 16.60 26.33
CA LYS A 235 -4.48 15.99 27.69
C LYS A 235 -3.11 16.02 28.38
N GLY A 236 -2.15 16.76 27.83
CA GLY A 236 -0.80 16.85 28.38
C GLY A 236 0.07 15.61 28.21
N ILE A 237 -0.34 14.69 27.34
CA ILE A 237 0.43 13.48 27.00
C ILE A 237 1.27 13.77 25.77
N THR A 238 2.55 13.38 25.80
CA THR A 238 3.46 13.47 24.65
C THR A 238 3.44 12.14 23.91
N LEU A 239 3.18 12.17 22.60
CA LEU A 239 3.41 11.02 21.71
C LEU A 239 4.78 11.16 21.04
N ASP A 240 5.69 10.22 21.36
CA ASP A 240 7.01 10.09 20.73
C ASP A 240 6.91 9.11 19.56
N ILE A 241 6.91 9.63 18.33
CA ILE A 241 6.81 8.82 17.11
C ILE A 241 8.23 8.52 16.62
N GLN A 242 8.56 7.23 16.55
CA GLN A 242 9.85 6.72 16.09
C GLN A 242 9.67 6.07 14.71
N GLU A 243 10.20 6.69 13.67
CA GLU A 243 10.05 6.27 12.29
C GLU A 243 11.10 5.24 11.90
N TYR A 244 10.67 4.14 11.28
CA TYR A 244 11.51 3.06 10.76
C TYR A 244 11.04 2.59 9.38
N ASP A 245 11.97 2.35 8.47
CA ASP A 245 11.66 1.92 7.10
C ASP A 245 11.50 0.39 6.93
N ASP A 246 11.75 -0.40 7.98
CA ASP A 246 11.67 -1.86 7.93
C ASP A 246 10.62 -2.44 8.88
N TYR A 247 10.34 -3.75 8.72
CA TYR A 247 9.33 -4.45 9.53
C TYR A 247 9.91 -5.24 10.72
N VAL A 248 11.23 -5.21 10.96
CA VAL A 248 11.89 -6.00 12.01
C VAL A 248 12.18 -5.15 13.25
N ILE A 249 12.77 -3.98 13.06
CA ILE A 249 13.20 -3.10 14.15
C ILE A 249 12.03 -2.69 15.05
N PRO A 250 10.84 -2.27 14.53
CA PRO A 250 9.74 -1.86 15.41
C PRO A 250 9.28 -2.94 16.38
N ASN A 251 9.30 -4.21 15.99
CA ASN A 251 8.97 -5.32 16.90
C ASN A 251 10.10 -5.55 17.91
N THR A 252 11.34 -5.49 17.47
CA THR A 252 12.50 -5.74 18.32
C THR A 252 12.60 -4.74 19.47
N ILE A 253 12.45 -3.45 19.19
CA ILE A 253 12.59 -2.40 20.21
C ILE A 253 11.41 -2.38 21.21
N VAL A 254 10.21 -2.83 20.80
CA VAL A 254 9.09 -3.00 21.72
C VAL A 254 9.32 -4.23 22.60
N GLU A 255 9.79 -5.35 22.06
CA GLU A 255 10.15 -6.54 22.83
C GLU A 255 11.22 -6.22 23.87
N ASP A 256 12.23 -5.41 23.48
CA ASP A 256 13.34 -5.00 24.37
C ASP A 256 12.94 -3.92 25.39
N GLY A 257 11.70 -3.38 25.31
CA GLY A 257 11.20 -2.34 26.19
C GLY A 257 11.82 -0.96 25.94
N GLN A 258 12.38 -0.72 24.75
CA GLN A 258 12.95 0.57 24.32
C GLN A 258 11.87 1.48 23.74
N CYS A 259 10.76 0.91 23.27
CA CYS A 259 9.58 1.61 22.81
C CYS A 259 8.33 0.97 23.45
N ASP A 260 7.31 1.77 23.73
CA ASP A 260 6.09 1.26 24.38
C ASP A 260 5.23 0.43 23.44
N THR A 261 5.11 0.89 22.20
CA THR A 261 4.19 0.32 21.22
C THR A 261 4.82 0.35 19.82
N ASN A 262 4.23 -0.43 18.89
CA ASN A 262 4.46 -0.22 17.47
C ASN A 262 3.14 -0.25 16.67
N TYR A 263 3.17 0.40 15.52
CA TYR A 263 2.05 0.48 14.60
C TYR A 263 2.59 0.50 13.16
N PHE A 264 2.62 -0.68 12.50
CA PHE A 264 3.18 -0.85 11.16
C PHE A 264 2.79 -2.16 10.49
N GLN A 265 2.20 -3.10 11.24
CA GLN A 265 2.06 -4.50 10.88
C GLN A 265 0.62 -4.99 10.97
N HIS A 266 0.31 -6.00 10.19
CA HIS A 266 -0.96 -6.72 10.29
C HIS A 266 -0.85 -7.95 11.20
N GLN A 267 -1.99 -8.43 11.70
CA GLN A 267 -2.06 -9.54 12.65
C GLN A 267 -1.30 -10.80 12.20
N PRO A 268 -1.44 -11.32 10.95
CA PRO A 268 -0.69 -12.52 10.53
C PRO A 268 0.83 -12.34 10.57
N TYR A 269 1.35 -11.12 10.29
CA TYR A 269 2.78 -10.83 10.40
C TYR A 269 3.24 -10.89 11.87
N LEU A 270 2.50 -10.28 12.79
CA LEU A 270 2.78 -10.33 14.23
C LEU A 270 2.83 -11.77 14.75
N ASP A 271 1.82 -12.58 14.40
CA ASP A 271 1.73 -13.97 14.83
C ASP A 271 2.94 -14.78 14.35
N ASN A 272 3.33 -14.59 13.08
CA ASN A 272 4.50 -15.24 12.50
C ASN A 272 5.80 -14.75 13.14
N PHE A 273 5.95 -13.44 13.33
CA PHE A 273 7.12 -12.84 13.94
C PHE A 273 7.34 -13.37 15.37
N ASN A 274 6.30 -13.39 16.19
CA ASN A 274 6.35 -13.96 17.55
C ASN A 274 6.81 -15.43 17.52
N LYS A 275 6.25 -16.22 16.60
CA LYS A 275 6.60 -17.63 16.45
C LYS A 275 8.07 -17.83 16.02
N GLU A 276 8.55 -17.06 15.07
CA GLU A 276 9.89 -17.22 14.51
C GLU A 276 10.99 -16.64 15.41
N LYS A 277 10.71 -15.52 16.05
CA LYS A 277 11.69 -14.79 16.88
C LYS A 277 11.58 -15.09 18.36
N GLY A 278 10.49 -15.74 18.80
CA GLY A 278 10.24 -16.03 20.20
C GLY A 278 9.92 -14.77 21.01
N THR A 279 9.29 -13.79 20.38
CA THR A 279 8.87 -12.54 21.03
C THR A 279 7.49 -12.67 21.68
N HIS A 280 7.18 -11.75 22.60
CA HIS A 280 5.97 -11.76 23.43
C HIS A 280 5.17 -10.47 23.18
N LEU A 281 4.91 -10.19 21.91
CA LEU A 281 4.17 -9.02 21.49
C LEU A 281 2.69 -9.35 21.32
N VAL A 282 1.82 -8.42 21.73
CA VAL A 282 0.37 -8.63 21.71
C VAL A 282 -0.34 -7.45 21.05
N THR A 283 -1.40 -7.76 20.33
CA THR A 283 -2.30 -6.77 19.75
C THR A 283 -3.10 -6.08 20.83
N VAL A 284 -3.15 -4.75 20.76
CA VAL A 284 -3.96 -3.91 21.65
C VAL A 284 -5.24 -3.46 20.93
N ALA A 285 -5.14 -3.08 19.65
CA ALA A 285 -6.29 -2.66 18.85
C ALA A 285 -6.04 -2.87 17.34
N GLY A 286 -7.10 -3.22 16.61
CA GLY A 286 -7.13 -3.15 15.15
C GLY A 286 -7.51 -1.74 14.70
N ILE A 287 -6.83 -1.21 13.69
CA ILE A 287 -6.99 0.19 13.28
C ILE A 287 -7.46 0.33 11.84
N HIS A 288 -6.78 -0.29 10.87
CA HIS A 288 -7.12 -0.15 9.46
C HIS A 288 -6.66 -1.36 8.64
N VAL A 289 -7.09 -1.43 7.39
CA VAL A 289 -6.56 -2.34 6.37
C VAL A 289 -5.91 -1.54 5.24
N GLU A 290 -4.89 -2.15 4.63
CA GLU A 290 -4.19 -1.65 3.45
C GLU A 290 -4.21 -2.75 2.38
N PRO A 291 -5.09 -2.68 1.36
CA PRO A 291 -5.08 -3.65 0.28
C PRO A 291 -3.74 -3.65 -0.47
N MET A 292 -3.13 -4.82 -0.64
CA MET A 292 -1.90 -4.98 -1.40
C MET A 292 -2.18 -4.89 -2.90
N GLY A 293 -1.26 -4.32 -3.69
CA GLY A 293 -1.44 -4.08 -5.12
C GLY A 293 -0.41 -4.75 -6.01
N ILE A 294 -0.82 -5.10 -7.25
CA ILE A 294 0.07 -5.46 -8.35
C ILE A 294 0.36 -4.20 -9.16
N TYR A 295 1.61 -3.88 -9.33
CA TYR A 295 2.07 -2.70 -10.08
C TYR A 295 2.83 -3.12 -11.32
N GLY A 296 2.68 -2.34 -12.39
CA GLY A 296 3.39 -2.55 -13.65
C GLY A 296 4.78 -1.93 -13.63
N GLY A 297 5.79 -2.73 -14.03
CA GLY A 297 7.15 -2.28 -14.25
C GLY A 297 7.42 -2.09 -15.73
N LYS A 298 7.75 -3.16 -16.43
CA LYS A 298 7.90 -3.17 -17.91
C LYS A 298 6.55 -3.29 -18.63
N GLN A 299 5.52 -3.74 -17.94
CA GLN A 299 4.15 -3.87 -18.44
C GLN A 299 3.27 -2.79 -17.83
N ASP A 300 2.32 -2.27 -18.58
CA ASP A 300 1.39 -1.22 -18.15
C ASP A 300 -0.04 -1.73 -17.92
N SER A 301 -0.27 -3.02 -18.11
CA SER A 301 -1.57 -3.67 -17.94
C SER A 301 -1.44 -5.16 -17.66
N LEU A 302 -2.50 -5.79 -17.16
CA LEU A 302 -2.58 -7.24 -16.99
C LEU A 302 -3.05 -7.99 -18.26
N ALA A 303 -3.34 -7.28 -19.36
CA ALA A 303 -3.77 -7.91 -20.61
C ALA A 303 -2.80 -9.01 -21.11
N PRO A 304 -1.46 -8.85 -21.01
CA PRO A 304 -0.52 -9.92 -21.38
C PRO A 304 -0.59 -11.18 -20.53
N ILE A 305 -1.25 -11.14 -19.37
CA ILE A 305 -1.43 -12.26 -18.44
C ILE A 305 -2.70 -13.02 -18.77
N VAL A 306 -3.80 -12.30 -18.94
CA VAL A 306 -5.13 -12.91 -19.10
C VAL A 306 -5.47 -13.26 -20.56
N GLY A 307 -4.82 -12.64 -21.55
CA GLY A 307 -4.99 -12.90 -22.99
C GLY A 307 -6.10 -12.10 -23.63
#